data_e00a07e3c736327747c16dee9adf3bcb
#
_entry.id   e00a07e3c736327747c16dee9adf3bcb
#
_cell.length_a   1.000
_cell.length_b   1.000
_cell.length_c   1.000
_cell.angle_alpha   90.00
_cell.angle_beta   90.00
_cell.angle_gamma   90.00
#
_symmetry.space_group_name_H-M   'P 1'
#
loop_
_entity.id
_entity.type
_entity.pdbx_description
1 polymer ?
#
loop_
_entity_poly.entity_id
_entity_poly.type
_entity_poly.pdbx_seq_one_letter_code
_entity_poly.pdbx_strand_id
1 'polypeptide(L)'
;MYIPSPTGRFKRDLRLCAKRGYNISLIDNVMTLLCETGTLPLVYSPHPLHGIFKGRYECHITPDWLLIWRISGNEIVFVSTGTHSDLFD
;
A
#
# COMPACT_ATOMS: atom_id res chain seq x y z
N MET A 1 16.22 2.50 -6.83
CA MET A 1 15.50 3.01 -5.64
C MET A 1 14.40 3.97 -6.07
N TYR A 2 13.26 3.89 -5.43
CA TYR A 2 12.11 4.75 -5.73
C TYR A 2 11.91 5.78 -4.63
N ILE A 3 11.29 6.90 -4.99
CA ILE A 3 10.94 7.97 -4.05
C ILE A 3 9.50 7.75 -3.60
N PRO A 4 9.21 7.70 -2.29
CA PRO A 4 7.83 7.56 -1.82
C PRO A 4 7.01 8.82 -2.07
N SER A 5 5.78 8.64 -2.56
CA SER A 5 4.86 9.74 -2.85
C SER A 5 3.47 9.38 -2.31
N PRO A 6 3.20 9.61 -1.02
CA PRO A 6 1.89 9.31 -0.45
C PRO A 6 0.83 10.33 -0.87
N THR A 7 -0.37 9.82 -1.22
CA THR A 7 -1.50 10.70 -1.52
C THR A 7 -2.13 11.24 -0.23
N GLY A 8 -2.96 12.28 -0.37
CA GLY A 8 -3.74 12.79 0.77
C GLY A 8 -4.67 11.72 1.35
N ARG A 9 -5.29 10.91 0.48
CA ARG A 9 -6.12 9.78 0.91
C ARG A 9 -5.31 8.78 1.72
N PHE A 10 -4.13 8.40 1.22
CA PHE A 10 -3.26 7.45 1.93
C PHE A 10 -2.93 7.94 3.33
N LYS A 11 -2.59 9.22 3.45
CA LYS A 11 -2.27 9.81 4.77
C LYS A 11 -3.44 9.74 5.73
N ARG A 12 -4.66 10.02 5.25
CA ARG A 12 -5.89 9.91 6.07
C ARG A 12 -6.14 8.45 6.45
N ASP A 13 -6.01 7.54 5.49
CA ASP A 13 -6.19 6.10 5.72
C ASP A 13 -5.22 5.59 6.79
N LEU A 14 -3.96 6.03 6.71
CA LEU A 14 -2.93 5.61 7.66
C LEU A 14 -3.24 6.10 9.08
N ARG A 15 -3.73 7.34 9.21
CA ARG A 15 -4.16 7.86 10.51
C ARG A 15 -5.30 7.03 11.09
N LEU A 16 -6.25 6.59 10.26
CA LEU A 16 -7.34 5.73 10.71
C LEU A 16 -6.82 4.37 11.18
N CYS A 17 -5.88 3.78 10.45
CA CYS A 17 -5.25 2.52 10.87
C CYS A 17 -4.55 2.67 12.23
N ALA A 18 -3.84 3.78 12.43
CA ALA A 18 -3.19 4.06 13.71
C ALA A 18 -4.21 4.18 14.85
N LYS A 19 -5.34 4.85 14.61
CA LYS A 19 -6.42 4.96 15.61
C LYS A 19 -7.02 3.62 15.98
N ARG A 20 -7.07 2.68 15.01
CA ARG A 20 -7.56 1.31 15.24
C ARG A 20 -6.56 0.46 16.01
N GLY A 21 -5.37 0.98 16.30
CA GLY A 21 -4.34 0.24 17.01
C GLY A 21 -3.47 -0.65 16.14
N TYR A 22 -3.49 -0.46 14.81
CA TYR A 22 -2.63 -1.23 13.90
C TYR A 22 -1.16 -0.91 14.16
N ASN A 23 -0.32 -1.92 14.03
CA ASN A 23 1.13 -1.77 14.18
C ASN A 23 1.71 -1.09 12.93
N ILE A 24 1.91 0.23 12.99
CA ILE A 24 2.36 1.02 11.85
C ILE A 24 3.76 0.62 11.38
N SER A 25 4.58 0.03 12.23
CA SER A 25 5.91 -0.44 11.79
C SER A 25 5.80 -1.50 10.69
N LEU A 26 4.69 -2.25 10.63
CA LEU A 26 4.50 -3.27 9.59
C LEU A 26 4.36 -2.64 8.22
N ILE A 27 3.56 -1.58 8.08
CA ILE A 27 3.40 -0.90 6.79
C ILE A 27 4.67 -0.13 6.42
N ASP A 28 5.36 0.47 7.39
CA ASP A 28 6.62 1.16 7.15
C ASP A 28 7.66 0.21 6.53
N ASN A 29 7.76 -1.01 7.05
CA ASN A 29 8.66 -2.02 6.51
C ASN A 29 8.32 -2.37 5.06
N VAL A 30 7.04 -2.55 4.75
CA VAL A 30 6.58 -2.85 3.39
C VAL A 30 6.89 -1.70 2.44
N MET A 31 6.59 -0.48 2.85
CA MET A 31 6.86 0.71 2.03
C MET A 31 8.35 0.87 1.76
N THR A 32 9.18 0.64 2.76
CA THR A 32 10.63 0.71 2.63
C THR A 32 11.15 -0.32 1.62
N LEU A 33 10.69 -1.58 1.73
CA LEU A 33 11.06 -2.63 0.79
C LEU A 33 10.67 -2.26 -0.65
N LEU A 34 9.44 -1.77 -0.84
CA LEU A 34 8.98 -1.35 -2.16
C LEU A 34 9.86 -0.24 -2.74
N CYS A 35 10.21 0.76 -1.95
CA CYS A 35 11.03 1.87 -2.42
C CYS A 35 12.46 1.44 -2.71
N GLU A 36 13.00 0.50 -1.96
CA GLU A 36 14.37 0.01 -2.16
C GLU A 36 14.48 -0.89 -3.39
N THR A 37 13.51 -1.77 -3.61
CA THR A 37 13.63 -2.85 -4.60
C THR A 37 12.61 -2.80 -5.72
N GLY A 38 11.48 -2.12 -5.52
CA GLY A 38 10.37 -2.13 -6.48
C GLY A 38 9.50 -3.38 -6.42
N THR A 39 9.83 -4.33 -5.55
CA THR A 39 9.11 -5.62 -5.43
C THR A 39 8.90 -5.98 -3.97
N LEU A 40 8.08 -7.01 -3.74
CA LEU A 40 7.82 -7.52 -2.38
C LEU A 40 7.94 -9.05 -2.36
N PRO A 41 8.36 -9.63 -1.22
CA PRO A 41 8.29 -11.07 -1.00
C PRO A 41 6.86 -11.60 -1.18
N LEU A 42 6.74 -12.85 -1.61
CA LEU A 42 5.45 -13.49 -1.87
C LEU A 42 4.56 -13.58 -0.63
N VAL A 43 5.14 -13.52 0.56
CA VAL A 43 4.35 -13.54 1.81
C VAL A 43 3.36 -12.40 1.88
N TYR A 44 3.63 -11.29 1.19
CA TYR A 44 2.72 -10.14 1.13
C TYR A 44 1.70 -10.24 -0.01
N SER A 45 1.72 -11.32 -0.81
CA SER A 45 0.81 -11.54 -1.93
C SER A 45 0.69 -10.34 -2.88
N PRO A 46 1.81 -9.76 -3.35
CA PRO A 46 1.72 -8.62 -4.26
C PRO A 46 1.14 -9.03 -5.60
N HIS A 47 0.20 -8.23 -6.11
CA HIS A 47 -0.44 -8.51 -7.41
C HIS A 47 -1.00 -7.23 -8.03
N PRO A 48 -1.12 -7.18 -9.36
CA PRO A 48 -1.76 -6.05 -10.02
C PRO A 48 -3.28 -6.10 -9.85
N LEU A 49 -3.91 -4.93 -9.86
CA LEU A 49 -5.36 -4.80 -9.89
C LEU A 49 -5.84 -4.68 -11.33
N HIS A 50 -7.12 -5.00 -11.54
CA HIS A 50 -7.74 -5.01 -12.86
C HIS A 50 -8.98 -4.12 -12.91
N GLY A 51 -9.57 -3.97 -14.10
CA GLY A 51 -10.77 -3.17 -14.30
C GLY A 51 -10.50 -1.69 -14.07
N ILE A 52 -11.37 -1.05 -13.29
CA ILE A 52 -11.23 0.39 -13.01
C ILE A 52 -9.98 0.73 -12.20
N PHE A 53 -9.36 -0.27 -11.57
CA PHE A 53 -8.13 -0.09 -10.79
C PHE A 53 -6.87 -0.45 -11.56
N LYS A 54 -6.98 -0.69 -12.87
CA LYS A 54 -5.84 -1.05 -13.71
C LYS A 54 -4.71 -0.03 -13.56
N GLY A 55 -3.47 -0.52 -13.50
CA GLY A 55 -2.29 0.31 -13.29
C GLY A 55 -1.87 0.44 -11.84
N ARG A 56 -2.66 -0.12 -10.93
CA ARG A 56 -2.34 -0.16 -9.51
C ARG A 56 -2.01 -1.57 -9.08
N TYR A 57 -1.30 -1.66 -7.96
CA TYR A 57 -0.91 -2.91 -7.33
C TYR A 57 -1.43 -2.95 -5.90
N GLU A 58 -1.60 -4.15 -5.38
CA GLU A 58 -2.08 -4.39 -4.03
C GLU A 58 -1.21 -5.43 -3.36
N CYS A 59 -1.03 -5.31 -2.05
CA CYS A 59 -0.45 -6.37 -1.25
C CYS A 59 -1.19 -6.47 0.08
N HIS A 60 -0.95 -7.58 0.79
CA HIS A 60 -1.50 -7.83 2.12
C HIS A 60 -0.39 -7.62 3.16
N ILE A 61 -0.52 -6.57 3.98
CA ILE A 61 0.38 -6.36 5.12
C ILE A 61 0.05 -7.39 6.18
N THR A 62 -1.25 -7.58 6.44
CA THR A 62 -1.82 -8.69 7.17
C THR A 62 -3.00 -9.22 6.34
N PRO A 63 -3.68 -10.33 6.71
CA PRO A 63 -4.75 -10.89 5.89
C PRO A 63 -5.85 -9.91 5.48
N ASP A 64 -6.19 -8.93 6.33
CA ASP A 64 -7.19 -7.92 6.00
C ASP A 64 -6.67 -6.49 6.15
N TRP A 65 -5.38 -6.29 6.00
CA TRP A 65 -4.80 -4.94 5.93
C TRP A 65 -4.04 -4.82 4.62
N LEU A 66 -4.58 -4.05 3.68
CA LEU A 66 -4.10 -3.92 2.32
C LEU A 66 -3.36 -2.61 2.12
N LEU A 67 -2.43 -2.62 1.16
CA LEU A 67 -1.75 -1.42 0.67
C LEU A 67 -1.92 -1.40 -0.85
N ILE A 68 -2.35 -0.25 -1.38
CA ILE A 68 -2.48 -0.03 -2.82
C ILE A 68 -1.50 1.04 -3.25
N TRP A 69 -0.74 0.76 -4.31
CA TRP A 69 0.24 1.70 -4.86
C TRP A 69 0.25 1.65 -6.38
N ARG A 70 0.88 2.62 -6.98
CA ARG A 70 1.22 2.63 -8.40
C ARG A 70 2.62 3.19 -8.59
N ILE A 71 3.23 2.90 -9.73
CA ILE A 71 4.57 3.37 -10.06
C ILE A 71 4.43 4.48 -11.11
N SER A 72 5.08 5.61 -10.86
CA SER A 72 5.11 6.76 -11.77
C SER A 72 6.56 7.24 -11.88
N GLY A 73 7.23 6.87 -12.99
CA GLY A 73 8.65 7.18 -13.17
C GLY A 73 9.48 6.56 -12.05
N ASN A 74 10.19 7.39 -11.31
CA ASN A 74 11.01 6.94 -10.18
C ASN A 74 10.27 7.04 -8.83
N GLU A 75 8.96 7.26 -8.85
CA GLU A 75 8.17 7.38 -7.64
C GLU A 75 7.26 6.17 -7.46
N ILE A 76 7.08 5.75 -6.22
CA ILE A 76 5.98 4.88 -5.84
C ILE A 76 4.93 5.73 -5.16
N VAL A 77 3.77 5.84 -5.80
CA VAL A 77 2.64 6.59 -5.27
C VAL A 77 1.83 5.65 -4.39
N PHE A 78 1.80 5.92 -3.09
CA PHE A 78 0.99 5.16 -2.14
C PHE A 78 -0.42 5.73 -2.15
N VAL A 79 -1.36 4.96 -2.71
CA VAL A 79 -2.70 5.46 -3.05
C VAL A 79 -3.65 5.39 -1.87
N SER A 80 -3.68 4.23 -1.19
CA SER A 80 -4.61 3.98 -0.08
C SER A 80 -4.17 2.77 0.74
N THR A 81 -4.71 2.66 1.95
CA THR A 81 -4.49 1.51 2.82
C THR A 81 -5.69 1.33 3.75
N GLY A 82 -5.97 0.08 4.14
CA GLY A 82 -7.10 -0.24 5.00
C GLY A 82 -7.56 -1.66 4.78
N THR A 83 -8.75 -1.99 5.30
CA THR A 83 -9.38 -3.28 5.09
C THR A 83 -10.00 -3.36 3.69
N HIS A 84 -10.43 -4.57 3.28
CA HIS A 84 -11.19 -4.71 2.03
C HIS A 84 -12.42 -3.81 2.02
N SER A 85 -13.16 -3.76 3.13
CA SER A 85 -14.33 -2.89 3.25
C SER A 85 -13.97 -1.42 3.10
N ASP A 86 -12.86 -0.99 3.70
CA ASP A 86 -12.41 0.41 3.59
C ASP A 86 -12.13 0.81 2.14
N LEU A 87 -11.58 -0.12 1.34
CA LEU A 87 -11.04 0.21 0.03
C LEU A 87 -11.97 -0.10 -1.14
N PHE A 88 -12.85 -1.09 -1.00
CA PHE A 88 -13.62 -1.61 -2.13
C PHE A 88 -15.14 -1.62 -1.92
N ASP A 89 -15.63 -1.30 -0.74
CA ASP A 89 -17.08 -1.26 -0.48
C ASP A 89 -17.66 0.14 -0.62
#